data_08f69247b158fd61de8cd0ae6d9a46a1
#
_entry.id   08f69247b158fd61de8cd0ae6d9a46a1
#
_cell.length_a   1.000
_cell.length_b   1.000
_cell.length_c   1.000
_cell.angle_alpha   90.00
_cell.angle_beta   90.00
_cell.angle_gamma   90.00
#
_symmetry.space_group_name_H-M   'P 1'
#
loop_
_entity.id
_entity.type
_entity.pdbx_description
1 polymer ?
#
loop_
_entity_poly.entity_id
_entity_poly.type
_entity_poly.pdbx_seq_one_letter_code
_entity_poly.pdbx_strand_id
1 'polypeptide(L)'
;LLIALFLFIGGVLIMAARQPDNFKVERALLIPAKAGKIFPYLNDLRKGREWSPWEEGDSQVKRTFSGPAAGKGAVYDWAGNKEVGKGRLTITESVENERVKLALHFIEPMEGDNNVEYILTPKGEATEVRWVMTGPMPFMSKVICVFMDMDKMIGSQFDKGLAKLAKVAGK
;
A
#
# COMPACT_ATOMS: atom_id res chain seq x y z
N LEU A 1 -29.89 21.93 21.56
CA LEU A 1 -28.85 20.88 21.52
C LEU A 1 -29.13 19.85 20.40
N LEU A 2 -30.35 19.24 20.37
CA LEU A 2 -30.72 18.23 19.35
C LEU A 2 -30.63 18.75 17.91
N ILE A 3 -31.14 19.95 17.63
CA ILE A 3 -31.09 20.57 16.28
C ILE A 3 -29.65 20.75 15.82
N ALA A 4 -28.77 21.22 16.70
CA ALA A 4 -27.33 21.38 16.35
C ALA A 4 -26.67 20.04 16.05
N LEU A 5 -27.02 18.96 16.76
CA LEU A 5 -26.53 17.62 16.50
C LEU A 5 -27.02 17.10 15.13
N PHE A 6 -28.29 17.30 14.80
CA PHE A 6 -28.82 16.90 13.48
C PHE A 6 -28.17 17.66 12.32
N LEU A 7 -27.93 18.96 12.47
CA LEU A 7 -27.22 19.76 11.47
C LEU A 7 -25.78 19.31 11.30
N PHE A 8 -25.08 18.97 12.40
CA PHE A 8 -23.72 18.44 12.35
C PHE A 8 -23.67 17.09 11.62
N ILE A 9 -24.51 16.13 12.00
CA ILE A 9 -24.60 14.82 11.35
C ILE A 9 -24.95 15.00 9.86
N GLY A 10 -25.93 15.82 9.53
CA GLY A 10 -26.30 16.13 8.14
C GLY A 10 -25.14 16.70 7.34
N GLY A 11 -24.37 17.62 7.92
CA GLY A 11 -23.17 18.19 7.32
C GLY A 11 -22.10 17.14 7.02
N VAL A 12 -21.82 16.26 7.98
CA VAL A 12 -20.86 15.15 7.81
C VAL A 12 -21.30 14.19 6.68
N LEU A 13 -22.58 13.82 6.66
CA LEU A 13 -23.11 12.92 5.61
C LEU A 13 -23.04 13.56 4.22
N ILE A 14 -23.33 14.87 4.10
CA ILE A 14 -23.20 15.60 2.83
C ILE A 14 -21.73 15.67 2.41
N MET A 15 -20.81 15.93 3.32
CA MET A 15 -19.37 15.94 3.02
C MET A 15 -18.89 14.56 2.56
N ALA A 16 -19.30 13.51 3.25
CA ALA A 16 -18.97 12.13 2.88
C ALA A 16 -19.53 11.77 1.48
N ALA A 17 -20.78 12.15 1.19
CA ALA A 17 -21.40 11.86 -0.11
C ALA A 17 -20.73 12.57 -1.29
N ARG A 18 -19.98 13.65 -1.04
CA ARG A 18 -19.21 14.39 -2.07
C ARG A 18 -17.82 13.82 -2.33
N GLN A 19 -17.35 12.90 -1.48
CA GLN A 19 -16.05 12.27 -1.70
C GLN A 19 -16.12 11.25 -2.85
N PRO A 20 -14.99 11.03 -3.58
CA PRO A 20 -14.95 10.07 -4.67
C PRO A 20 -15.23 8.64 -4.20
N ASP A 21 -15.73 7.79 -5.12
CA ASP A 21 -16.01 6.37 -4.85
C ASP A 21 -14.76 5.49 -4.77
N ASN A 22 -13.62 6.03 -5.22
CA ASN A 22 -12.33 5.36 -5.15
C ASN A 22 -11.29 6.33 -4.56
N PHE A 23 -10.37 5.79 -3.79
CA PHE A 23 -9.20 6.54 -3.35
C PHE A 23 -7.98 6.22 -4.21
N LYS A 24 -7.04 7.13 -4.23
CA LYS A 24 -5.69 6.95 -4.76
C LYS A 24 -4.70 7.62 -3.83
N VAL A 25 -3.70 6.85 -3.39
CA VAL A 25 -2.52 7.35 -2.68
C VAL A 25 -1.30 7.04 -3.51
N GLU A 26 -0.42 8.02 -3.69
CA GLU A 26 0.77 7.88 -4.52
C GLU A 26 1.94 8.64 -3.89
N ARG A 27 3.13 7.99 -3.90
CA ARG A 27 4.42 8.62 -3.56
C ARG A 27 5.47 8.16 -4.54
N ALA A 28 6.46 9.01 -4.78
CA ALA A 28 7.59 8.70 -5.65
C ALA A 28 8.90 9.14 -5.00
N LEU A 29 9.95 8.37 -5.24
CA LEU A 29 11.31 8.69 -4.80
C LEU A 29 12.31 8.36 -5.91
N LEU A 30 13.24 9.28 -6.17
CA LEU A 30 14.39 9.01 -7.01
C LEU A 30 15.44 8.25 -6.19
N ILE A 31 15.65 6.98 -6.54
CA ILE A 31 16.61 6.08 -5.88
C ILE A 31 17.89 6.04 -6.71
N PRO A 32 19.09 6.31 -6.12
CA PRO A 32 20.36 6.30 -6.84
C PRO A 32 20.85 4.86 -7.10
N ALA A 33 20.04 4.09 -7.82
CA ALA A 33 20.33 2.72 -8.24
C ALA A 33 19.59 2.43 -9.55
N LYS A 34 20.17 1.54 -10.37
CA LYS A 34 19.52 1.06 -11.59
C LYS A 34 18.31 0.19 -11.25
N ALA A 35 17.30 0.19 -12.13
CA ALA A 35 16.06 -0.58 -11.94
C ALA A 35 16.32 -2.06 -11.62
N GLY A 36 17.31 -2.68 -12.25
CA GLY A 36 17.68 -4.07 -12.00
C GLY A 36 18.17 -4.39 -10.59
N LYS A 37 18.64 -3.39 -9.82
CA LYS A 37 18.97 -3.55 -8.40
C LYS A 37 17.72 -3.40 -7.49
N ILE A 38 16.75 -2.60 -7.91
CA ILE A 38 15.54 -2.28 -7.14
C ILE A 38 14.47 -3.34 -7.38
N PHE A 39 14.26 -3.73 -8.63
CA PHE A 39 13.18 -4.63 -9.06
C PHE A 39 13.08 -5.94 -8.25
N PRO A 40 14.17 -6.64 -7.91
CA PRO A 40 14.09 -7.86 -7.10
C PRO A 40 13.45 -7.67 -5.72
N TYR A 41 13.56 -6.48 -5.11
CA TYR A 41 12.93 -6.16 -3.82
C TYR A 41 11.41 -5.97 -3.93
N LEU A 42 10.92 -5.57 -5.09
CA LEU A 42 9.50 -5.36 -5.37
C LEU A 42 8.82 -6.62 -5.91
N ASN A 43 9.59 -7.45 -6.63
CA ASN A 43 9.10 -8.63 -7.35
C ASN A 43 9.14 -9.93 -6.53
N ASP A 44 9.91 -9.97 -5.43
CA ASP A 44 9.95 -11.06 -4.46
C ASP A 44 9.33 -10.60 -3.14
N LEU A 45 8.14 -11.10 -2.82
CA LEU A 45 7.38 -10.71 -1.62
C LEU A 45 8.11 -11.05 -0.31
N ARG A 46 9.06 -12.02 -0.33
CA ARG A 46 9.88 -12.36 0.84
C ARG A 46 10.83 -11.23 1.23
N LYS A 47 11.28 -10.46 0.23
CA LYS A 47 12.16 -9.31 0.43
C LYS A 47 11.44 -8.08 0.99
N GLY A 48 10.12 -8.09 1.03
CA GLY A 48 9.31 -7.06 1.69
C GLY A 48 9.77 -6.78 3.13
N ARG A 49 10.24 -7.80 3.86
CA ARG A 49 10.76 -7.67 5.22
C ARG A 49 11.96 -6.72 5.35
N GLU A 50 12.69 -6.47 4.29
CA GLU A 50 13.88 -5.63 4.32
C GLU A 50 13.56 -4.13 4.20
N TRP A 51 12.38 -3.79 3.63
CA TRP A 51 12.05 -2.41 3.31
C TRP A 51 10.60 -1.98 3.59
N SER A 52 9.64 -2.90 3.61
CA SER A 52 8.23 -2.55 3.81
C SER A 52 8.00 -2.00 5.23
N PRO A 53 7.33 -0.84 5.36
CA PRO A 53 7.06 -0.24 6.67
C PRO A 53 6.08 -1.07 7.51
N TRP A 54 5.25 -1.89 6.87
CA TRP A 54 4.27 -2.74 7.57
C TRP A 54 4.86 -4.00 8.19
N GLU A 55 6.12 -4.30 7.92
CA GLU A 55 6.82 -5.42 8.53
C GLU A 55 7.36 -5.14 9.95
N GLU A 56 7.26 -3.88 10.40
CA GLU A 56 7.77 -3.46 11.72
C GLU A 56 6.75 -3.57 12.85
N GLY A 57 5.46 -3.74 12.54
CA GLY A 57 4.37 -3.58 13.52
C GLY A 57 4.18 -4.74 14.50
N ASP A 58 4.60 -5.95 14.17
CA ASP A 58 4.44 -7.14 15.02
C ASP A 58 5.50 -8.19 14.73
N SER A 59 6.34 -8.49 15.72
CA SER A 59 7.37 -9.52 15.61
C SER A 59 6.81 -10.95 15.49
N GLN A 60 5.55 -11.16 15.85
CA GLN A 60 4.88 -12.48 15.87
C GLN A 60 3.94 -12.70 14.70
N VAL A 61 3.93 -11.80 13.69
CA VAL A 61 3.13 -12.01 12.47
C VAL A 61 3.44 -13.36 11.85
N LYS A 62 2.40 -14.17 11.69
CA LYS A 62 2.49 -15.41 10.90
C LYS A 62 2.52 -15.04 9.42
N ARG A 63 3.58 -15.44 8.74
CA ARG A 63 3.80 -15.19 7.31
C ARG A 63 3.79 -16.50 6.56
N THR A 64 3.02 -16.56 5.49
CA THR A 64 2.95 -17.73 4.61
C THR A 64 3.15 -17.27 3.18
N PHE A 65 4.09 -17.90 2.48
CA PHE A 65 4.37 -17.63 1.08
C PHE A 65 3.98 -18.85 0.25
N SER A 66 3.33 -18.61 -0.88
CA SER A 66 2.91 -19.67 -1.81
C SER A 66 3.01 -19.20 -3.26
N GLY A 67 2.85 -20.11 -4.21
CA GLY A 67 3.08 -19.84 -5.62
C GLY A 67 4.58 -19.79 -5.97
N PRO A 68 4.94 -19.15 -7.10
CA PRO A 68 6.33 -18.98 -7.50
C PRO A 68 7.12 -18.13 -6.49
N ALA A 69 8.46 -18.30 -6.49
CA ALA A 69 9.33 -17.57 -5.58
C ALA A 69 9.28 -16.05 -5.77
N ALA A 70 9.05 -15.59 -7.02
CA ALA A 70 8.94 -14.19 -7.39
C ALA A 70 8.07 -14.04 -8.64
N GLY A 71 7.60 -12.83 -8.91
CA GLY A 71 6.83 -12.50 -10.10
C GLY A 71 5.36 -12.89 -10.01
N LYS A 72 4.70 -12.86 -11.17
CA LYS A 72 3.27 -13.10 -11.29
C LYS A 72 2.86 -14.44 -10.67
N GLY A 73 1.84 -14.43 -9.82
CA GLY A 73 1.32 -15.58 -9.09
C GLY A 73 1.97 -15.81 -7.72
N ALA A 74 3.01 -15.08 -7.35
CA ALA A 74 3.55 -15.11 -5.99
C ALA A 74 2.53 -14.55 -5.00
N VAL A 75 2.36 -15.24 -3.87
CA VAL A 75 1.38 -14.90 -2.84
C VAL A 75 2.06 -14.79 -1.48
N TYR A 76 1.67 -13.80 -0.73
CA TYR A 76 2.04 -13.57 0.65
C TYR A 76 0.78 -13.39 1.51
N ASP A 77 0.57 -14.29 2.44
CA ASP A 77 -0.48 -14.20 3.47
C ASP A 77 0.14 -13.79 4.80
N TRP A 78 -0.49 -12.84 5.49
CA TRP A 78 -0.10 -12.48 6.84
C TRP A 78 -1.28 -12.59 7.80
N ALA A 79 -0.97 -12.95 9.04
CA ALA A 79 -1.89 -12.93 10.16
C ALA A 79 -1.16 -12.43 11.39
N GLY A 80 -1.50 -11.23 11.83
CA GLY A 80 -0.92 -10.55 12.99
C GLY A 80 -1.94 -10.30 14.09
N ASN A 81 -1.59 -9.41 15.01
CA ASN A 81 -2.48 -8.94 16.06
C ASN A 81 -3.58 -8.02 15.49
N LYS A 82 -4.41 -7.44 16.38
CA LYS A 82 -5.52 -6.56 15.98
C LYS A 82 -5.07 -5.28 15.26
N GLU A 83 -3.83 -4.85 15.44
CA GLU A 83 -3.27 -3.65 14.79
C GLU A 83 -2.78 -3.96 13.38
N VAL A 84 -2.16 -5.12 13.19
CA VAL A 84 -1.63 -5.57 11.90
C VAL A 84 -2.69 -6.26 11.05
N GLY A 85 -3.66 -6.92 11.68
CA GLY A 85 -4.74 -7.61 11.02
C GLY A 85 -4.32 -8.84 10.23
N LYS A 86 -5.15 -9.20 9.25
CA LYS A 86 -4.92 -10.32 8.33
C LYS A 86 -5.17 -9.89 6.90
N GLY A 87 -4.43 -10.46 5.98
CA GLY A 87 -4.65 -10.20 4.55
C GLY A 87 -3.74 -11.03 3.65
N ARG A 88 -3.85 -10.71 2.37
CA ARG A 88 -3.14 -11.36 1.29
C ARG A 88 -2.64 -10.34 0.28
N LEU A 89 -1.39 -10.51 -0.16
CA LEU A 89 -0.83 -9.88 -1.35
C LEU A 89 -0.63 -10.92 -2.43
N THR A 90 -1.02 -10.61 -3.65
CA THR A 90 -0.78 -11.46 -4.82
C THR A 90 -0.18 -10.62 -5.94
N ILE A 91 0.95 -11.01 -6.49
CA ILE A 91 1.51 -10.36 -7.69
C ILE A 91 0.65 -10.78 -8.89
N THR A 92 -0.05 -9.83 -9.48
CA THR A 92 -0.94 -10.04 -10.64
C THR A 92 -0.25 -9.79 -11.97
N GLU A 93 0.75 -8.90 -11.98
CA GLU A 93 1.55 -8.56 -13.14
C GLU A 93 2.99 -8.25 -12.71
N SER A 94 3.95 -8.69 -13.51
CA SER A 94 5.36 -8.38 -13.32
C SER A 94 6.00 -8.16 -14.69
N VAL A 95 6.49 -6.95 -14.92
CA VAL A 95 7.27 -6.57 -16.10
C VAL A 95 8.66 -6.19 -15.61
N GLU A 96 9.65 -6.93 -16.05
CA GLU A 96 11.02 -6.82 -15.54
C GLU A 96 11.56 -5.39 -15.64
N ASN A 97 12.07 -4.88 -14.52
CA ASN A 97 12.66 -3.53 -14.39
C ASN A 97 11.71 -2.36 -14.70
N GLU A 98 10.41 -2.62 -14.89
CA GLU A 98 9.43 -1.58 -15.26
C GLU A 98 8.30 -1.48 -14.23
N ARG A 99 7.66 -2.62 -13.89
CA ARG A 99 6.41 -2.58 -13.12
C ARG A 99 6.10 -3.88 -12.40
N VAL A 100 5.55 -3.75 -11.19
CA VAL A 100 4.93 -4.85 -10.46
C VAL A 100 3.54 -4.39 -10.00
N LYS A 101 2.49 -5.15 -10.36
CA LYS A 101 1.13 -4.94 -9.83
C LYS A 101 0.75 -6.04 -8.87
N LEU A 102 0.05 -5.65 -7.81
CA LEU A 102 -0.41 -6.55 -6.77
C LEU A 102 -1.88 -6.31 -6.47
N ALA A 103 -2.60 -7.40 -6.22
CA ALA A 103 -3.88 -7.36 -5.53
C ALA A 103 -3.61 -7.47 -4.03
N LEU A 104 -4.17 -6.53 -3.26
CA LEU A 104 -4.09 -6.48 -1.81
C LEU A 104 -5.48 -6.71 -1.25
N HIS A 105 -5.68 -7.87 -0.62
CA HIS A 105 -6.93 -8.24 0.02
C HIS A 105 -6.78 -8.20 1.54
N PHE A 106 -7.46 -7.29 2.20
CA PHE A 106 -7.60 -7.26 3.65
C PHE A 106 -8.72 -8.20 4.08
N ILE A 107 -8.49 -8.98 5.13
CA ILE A 107 -9.47 -9.90 5.73
C ILE A 107 -9.93 -9.36 7.09
N GLU A 108 -9.00 -8.86 7.90
CA GLU A 108 -9.25 -8.26 9.21
C GLU A 108 -8.41 -6.99 9.37
N PRO A 109 -8.90 -5.95 10.10
CA PRO A 109 -10.17 -5.86 10.83
C PRO A 109 -11.39 -5.57 9.96
N MET A 110 -11.21 -5.12 8.72
CA MET A 110 -12.25 -4.86 7.72
C MET A 110 -11.85 -5.46 6.39
N GLU A 111 -12.75 -6.21 5.78
CA GLU A 111 -12.56 -6.77 4.46
C GLU A 111 -12.53 -5.68 3.40
N GLY A 112 -11.58 -5.79 2.46
CA GLY A 112 -11.43 -4.83 1.38
C GLY A 112 -10.39 -5.24 0.35
N ASP A 113 -10.67 -4.91 -0.90
CA ASP A 113 -9.80 -5.17 -2.03
C ASP A 113 -9.18 -3.87 -2.54
N ASN A 114 -7.87 -3.86 -2.66
CA ASN A 114 -7.12 -2.73 -3.20
C ASN A 114 -6.13 -3.21 -4.26
N ASN A 115 -5.70 -2.29 -5.10
CA ASN A 115 -4.65 -2.51 -6.06
C ASN A 115 -3.41 -1.71 -5.66
N VAL A 116 -2.27 -2.37 -5.73
CA VAL A 116 -0.97 -1.74 -5.51
C VAL A 116 -0.14 -1.84 -6.78
N GLU A 117 0.57 -0.78 -7.13
CA GLU A 117 1.45 -0.76 -8.28
C GLU A 117 2.76 -0.09 -7.93
N TYR A 118 3.86 -0.75 -8.27
CA TYR A 118 5.20 -0.18 -8.28
C TYR A 118 5.61 0.07 -9.72
N ILE A 119 5.99 1.32 -10.03
CA ILE A 119 6.43 1.73 -11.36
C ILE A 119 7.88 2.20 -11.24
N LEU A 120 8.75 1.65 -12.06
CA LEU A 120 10.17 2.00 -12.14
C LEU A 120 10.43 2.77 -13.43
N THR A 121 10.85 4.00 -13.31
CA THR A 121 11.22 4.84 -14.46
C THR A 121 12.71 5.16 -14.41
N PRO A 122 13.53 4.58 -15.31
CA PRO A 122 14.96 4.86 -15.35
C PRO A 122 15.25 6.36 -15.59
N LYS A 123 16.22 6.89 -14.86
CA LYS A 123 16.71 8.29 -14.93
C LYS A 123 18.26 8.26 -14.92
N GLY A 124 18.86 7.82 -16.01
CA GLY A 124 20.31 7.60 -16.07
C GLY A 124 20.78 6.47 -15.15
N GLU A 125 21.65 6.76 -14.20
CA GLU A 125 22.15 5.79 -13.20
C GLU A 125 21.20 5.63 -12.00
N ALA A 126 20.14 6.46 -11.92
CA ALA A 126 19.10 6.41 -10.90
C ALA A 126 17.78 5.87 -11.49
N THR A 127 16.82 5.55 -10.61
CA THR A 127 15.48 5.12 -10.99
C THR A 127 14.46 5.84 -10.12
N GLU A 128 13.48 6.50 -10.74
CA GLU A 128 12.29 6.95 -10.02
C GLU A 128 11.39 5.75 -9.74
N VAL A 129 11.15 5.49 -8.48
CA VAL A 129 10.20 4.46 -8.03
C VAL A 129 8.95 5.15 -7.54
N ARG A 130 7.82 4.80 -8.16
CA ARG A 130 6.51 5.29 -7.79
C ARG A 130 5.69 4.16 -7.19
N TRP A 131 5.14 4.41 -6.01
CA TRP A 131 4.26 3.50 -5.30
C TRP A 131 2.84 4.06 -5.34
N VAL A 132 1.93 3.32 -5.93
CA VAL A 132 0.53 3.71 -6.10
C VAL A 132 -0.36 2.68 -5.41
N MET A 133 -1.36 3.13 -4.68
CA MET A 133 -2.42 2.30 -4.14
C MET A 133 -3.77 2.92 -4.49
N THR A 134 -4.66 2.09 -4.99
CA THR A 134 -6.04 2.47 -5.33
C THR A 134 -7.02 1.44 -4.79
N GLY A 135 -8.22 1.88 -4.48
CA GLY A 135 -9.25 0.97 -4.02
C GLY A 135 -10.62 1.65 -3.90
N PRO A 136 -11.68 0.89 -3.69
CA PRO A 136 -13.00 1.44 -3.45
C PRO A 136 -13.03 2.18 -2.11
N MET A 137 -13.86 3.22 -2.05
CA MET A 137 -14.13 3.98 -0.84
C MET A 137 -15.62 3.84 -0.48
N PRO A 138 -16.02 2.78 0.24
CA PRO A 138 -17.38 2.60 0.72
C PRO A 138 -17.84 3.80 1.55
N PHE A 139 -19.17 4.02 1.64
CA PHE A 139 -19.72 5.19 2.31
C PHE A 139 -19.21 5.36 3.75
N MET A 140 -19.09 4.28 4.53
CA MET A 140 -18.53 4.34 5.89
C MET A 140 -17.08 4.82 5.91
N SER A 141 -16.25 4.39 4.95
CA SER A 141 -14.90 4.90 4.79
C SER A 141 -14.88 6.39 4.45
N LYS A 142 -15.82 6.86 3.60
CA LYS A 142 -15.97 8.29 3.30
C LYS A 142 -16.31 9.10 4.54
N VAL A 143 -17.19 8.60 5.43
CA VAL A 143 -17.52 9.25 6.70
C VAL A 143 -16.28 9.36 7.60
N ILE A 144 -15.49 8.30 7.71
CA ILE A 144 -14.23 8.32 8.48
C ILE A 144 -13.25 9.33 7.89
N CYS A 145 -13.14 9.38 6.56
CA CYS A 145 -12.24 10.30 5.86
C CYS A 145 -12.66 11.78 5.90
N VAL A 146 -13.85 12.11 6.40
CA VAL A 146 -14.19 13.52 6.75
C VAL A 146 -13.29 14.01 7.88
N PHE A 147 -12.87 13.11 8.79
CA PHE A 147 -12.09 13.44 9.99
C PHE A 147 -10.62 13.01 9.89
N MET A 148 -10.29 12.14 8.94
CA MET A 148 -8.95 11.55 8.78
C MET A 148 -8.43 11.74 7.37
N ASP A 149 -7.21 12.24 7.26
CA ASP A 149 -6.50 12.37 5.98
C ASP A 149 -5.82 11.04 5.62
N MET A 150 -6.50 10.25 4.79
CA MET A 150 -6.01 8.95 4.34
C MET A 150 -4.73 9.08 3.51
N ASP A 151 -4.64 10.12 2.65
CA ASP A 151 -3.45 10.33 1.83
C ASP A 151 -2.22 10.61 2.69
N LYS A 152 -2.37 11.44 3.74
CA LYS A 152 -1.29 11.71 4.67
C LYS A 152 -0.91 10.47 5.48
N MET A 153 -1.88 9.70 5.95
CA MET A 153 -1.66 8.52 6.78
C MET A 153 -0.95 7.40 6.00
N ILE A 154 -1.50 6.99 4.87
CA ILE A 154 -0.92 5.93 4.03
C ILE A 154 0.33 6.43 3.31
N GLY A 155 0.30 7.65 2.77
CA GLY A 155 1.41 8.25 2.05
C GLY A 155 2.66 8.39 2.91
N SER A 156 2.53 8.72 4.21
CA SER A 156 3.69 8.76 5.11
C SER A 156 4.35 7.39 5.29
N GLN A 157 3.60 6.30 5.22
CA GLN A 157 4.16 4.95 5.24
C GLN A 157 4.87 4.63 3.91
N PHE A 158 4.31 5.06 2.78
CA PHE A 158 4.98 4.91 1.48
C PHE A 158 6.32 5.65 1.45
N ASP A 159 6.37 6.88 1.96
CA ASP A 159 7.61 7.65 2.05
C ASP A 159 8.67 6.91 2.88
N LYS A 160 8.29 6.34 4.04
CA LYS A 160 9.18 5.52 4.87
C LYS A 160 9.66 4.27 4.13
N GLY A 161 8.75 3.56 3.47
CA GLY A 161 9.07 2.35 2.70
C GLY A 161 10.02 2.64 1.55
N LEU A 162 9.75 3.67 0.75
CA LEU A 162 10.63 4.09 -0.36
C LEU A 162 12.02 4.51 0.13
N ALA A 163 12.10 5.22 1.27
CA ALA A 163 13.38 5.57 1.87
C ALA A 163 14.20 4.36 2.32
N LYS A 164 13.53 3.31 2.86
CA LYS A 164 14.19 2.05 3.21
C LYS A 164 14.61 1.27 1.97
N LEU A 165 13.72 1.20 0.97
CA LEU A 165 14.04 0.57 -0.32
C LEU A 165 15.29 1.18 -0.95
N ALA A 166 15.43 2.51 -0.91
CA ALA A 166 16.61 3.21 -1.38
C ALA A 166 17.89 2.76 -0.64
N LYS A 167 17.81 2.54 0.68
CA LYS A 167 18.95 2.09 1.49
C LYS A 167 19.36 0.65 1.17
N VAL A 168 18.40 -0.25 0.95
CA VAL A 168 18.72 -1.66 0.66
C VAL A 168 19.15 -1.87 -0.78
N ALA A 169 18.58 -1.14 -1.74
CA ALA A 169 18.95 -1.23 -3.15
C ALA A 169 20.26 -0.48 -3.50
N GLY A 170 20.71 0.44 -2.65
CA GLY A 170 21.96 1.18 -2.82
C GLY A 170 23.21 0.47 -2.29
N LYS A 171 23.03 -0.69 -1.67
CA LYS A 171 24.12 -1.58 -1.25
C LYS A 171 24.54 -2.47 -2.43
#